data_13b14f6a31e23de14967a8c13a7840ba
#
_entry.id   13b14f6a31e23de14967a8c13a7840ba
#
_cell.length_a   1.000
_cell.length_b   1.000
_cell.length_c   1.000
_cell.angle_alpha   90.00
_cell.angle_beta   90.00
_cell.angle_gamma   90.00
#
_symmetry.space_group_name_H-M   'P 1'
#
loop_
_entity.id
_entity.type
_entity.pdbx_description
1 polymer ?
#
loop_
_entity_poly.entity_id
_entity_poly.type
_entity_poly.pdbx_seq_one_letter_code
_entity_poly.pdbx_strand_id
1 'polypeptide(L)'
;MSSFSKRVWYASYGSNLLEKRFHLYLSGGRFSREHARHPGARDQALPLKPSILLKANYELFFSKWSERWGGGVAFIKPNPRTPSCWIRCWDVTEEQFLDIAAQENQLPPGHINIDVQKLVEEKRLDLGTGWYNEVLYLGELNSQPILTFTTSSLDGHMKPSAAYLSVLIAGLKERSSLSETEIQKYLAELAGIQGEWTKPELCKVISQTVAP
;
A
#
# COMPACT_ATOMS: atom_id res chain seq x y z
N MET A 1 -33.67 9.40 1.82
CA MET A 1 -33.13 8.05 1.53
C MET A 1 -31.67 8.09 1.85
N SER A 2 -31.22 7.38 2.88
CA SER A 2 -29.80 7.30 3.23
C SER A 2 -29.08 6.53 2.10
N SER A 3 -28.33 7.24 1.29
CA SER A 3 -27.42 6.62 0.34
C SER A 3 -26.33 5.93 1.15
N PHE A 4 -26.42 4.63 1.34
CA PHE A 4 -25.28 3.87 1.86
C PHE A 4 -24.11 4.12 0.91
N SER A 5 -23.03 4.75 1.40
CA SER A 5 -21.82 4.95 0.61
C SER A 5 -21.33 3.61 0.11
N LYS A 6 -21.12 3.49 -1.20
CA LYS A 6 -20.54 2.29 -1.79
C LYS A 6 -19.18 2.02 -1.14
N ARG A 7 -18.86 0.74 -0.93
CA ARG A 7 -17.63 0.32 -0.26
C ARG A 7 -16.76 -0.49 -1.18
N VAL A 8 -15.45 -0.38 -0.98
CA VAL A 8 -14.42 -1.09 -1.72
C VAL A 8 -13.39 -1.67 -0.75
N TRP A 9 -12.61 -2.63 -1.21
CA TRP A 9 -11.41 -3.07 -0.54
C TRP A 9 -10.21 -2.29 -1.07
N TYR A 10 -9.64 -1.40 -0.27
CA TYR A 10 -8.35 -0.80 -0.60
C TYR A 10 -7.23 -1.79 -0.30
N ALA A 11 -6.53 -2.26 -1.33
CA ALA A 11 -5.40 -3.17 -1.20
C ALA A 11 -4.09 -2.38 -1.07
N SER A 12 -3.53 -2.36 0.13
CA SER A 12 -2.20 -1.83 0.38
C SER A 12 -1.14 -2.93 0.28
N TYR A 13 0.05 -2.59 -0.21
CA TYR A 13 1.19 -3.50 -0.36
C TYR A 13 2.51 -2.89 0.15
N GLY A 14 2.49 -1.63 0.55
CA GLY A 14 3.61 -0.86 1.11
C GLY A 14 3.43 -0.56 2.60
N SER A 15 3.79 0.65 3.02
CA SER A 15 3.75 1.06 4.43
C SER A 15 2.35 0.95 5.08
N ASN A 16 1.28 1.02 4.29
CA ASN A 16 -0.09 0.87 4.76
C ASN A 16 -0.51 -0.59 5.01
N LEU A 17 0.42 -1.56 4.87
CA LEU A 17 0.26 -2.89 5.48
C LEU A 17 0.13 -2.79 6.99
N LEU A 18 0.81 -1.82 7.62
CA LEU A 18 0.73 -1.58 9.06
C LEU A 18 -0.52 -0.75 9.40
N GLU A 19 -1.39 -1.29 10.27
CA GLU A 19 -2.69 -0.70 10.65
C GLU A 19 -2.56 0.73 11.16
N LYS A 20 -1.65 0.95 12.11
CA LYS A 20 -1.36 2.28 12.65
C LYS A 20 -1.00 3.30 11.55
N ARG A 21 -0.29 2.84 10.52
CA ARG A 21 0.11 3.70 9.39
C ARG A 21 -1.08 4.01 8.49
N PHE A 22 -1.87 2.99 8.16
CA PHE A 22 -3.08 3.13 7.35
C PHE A 22 -4.11 4.06 8.00
N HIS A 23 -4.36 3.93 9.31
CA HIS A 23 -5.34 4.76 10.01
C HIS A 23 -5.04 6.26 9.93
N LEU A 24 -3.78 6.67 9.74
CA LEU A 24 -3.44 8.09 9.57
C LEU A 24 -3.99 8.68 8.27
N TYR A 25 -4.21 7.87 7.25
CA TYR A 25 -4.86 8.34 6.02
C TYR A 25 -6.35 8.60 6.21
N LEU A 26 -6.98 7.95 7.17
CA LEU A 26 -8.39 8.19 7.52
C LEU A 26 -8.51 9.30 8.57
N SER A 27 -7.90 9.12 9.74
CA SER A 27 -8.10 10.02 10.89
C SER A 27 -7.14 11.21 10.94
N GLY A 28 -6.16 11.26 10.04
CA GLY A 28 -5.10 12.27 10.09
C GLY A 28 -4.09 12.02 11.21
N GLY A 29 -3.08 12.89 11.30
CA GLY A 29 -2.07 12.78 12.35
C GLY A 29 -0.66 12.56 11.83
N ARG A 30 0.27 12.13 12.71
CA ARG A 30 1.68 11.87 12.37
C ARG A 30 2.07 10.46 12.78
N PHE A 31 2.83 9.77 11.93
CA PHE A 31 3.38 8.46 12.24
C PHE A 31 4.52 8.55 13.27
N SER A 32 5.41 9.54 13.09
CA SER A 32 6.46 9.91 14.04
C SER A 32 6.63 11.42 14.06
N ARG A 33 7.47 11.94 14.99
CA ARG A 33 7.72 13.39 15.09
C ARG A 33 8.42 13.96 13.84
N GLU A 34 9.20 13.12 13.14
CA GLU A 34 9.97 13.52 11.94
C GLU A 34 9.12 13.49 10.66
N HIS A 35 7.99 12.77 10.69
CA HIS A 35 7.13 12.67 9.51
C HIS A 35 6.17 13.86 9.39
N ALA A 36 5.89 14.27 8.16
CA ALA A 36 4.84 15.24 7.88
C ALA A 36 3.48 14.72 8.35
N ARG A 37 2.61 15.63 8.74
CA ARG A 37 1.25 15.31 9.17
C ARG A 37 0.39 14.89 7.97
N HIS A 38 -0.37 13.80 8.13
CA HIS A 38 -1.46 13.44 7.22
C HIS A 38 -2.68 14.31 7.52
N PRO A 39 -3.36 14.83 6.49
CA PRO A 39 -4.62 15.58 6.70
C PRO A 39 -5.75 14.69 7.22
N GLY A 40 -5.75 13.41 6.85
CA GLY A 40 -6.88 12.49 7.02
C GLY A 40 -7.82 12.53 5.83
N ALA A 41 -8.76 11.62 5.77
CA ALA A 41 -9.84 11.62 4.78
C ALA A 41 -10.95 12.59 5.21
N ARG A 42 -11.83 12.97 4.29
CA ARG A 42 -13.04 13.76 4.60
C ARG A 42 -13.99 12.97 5.49
N ASP A 43 -14.20 11.70 5.20
CA ASP A 43 -14.80 10.74 6.13
C ASP A 43 -13.70 10.06 6.95
N GLN A 44 -13.62 10.38 8.24
CA GLN A 44 -12.59 9.87 9.15
C GLN A 44 -13.00 8.57 9.86
N ALA A 45 -14.14 7.99 9.49
CA ALA A 45 -14.58 6.72 10.08
C ALA A 45 -13.57 5.60 9.84
N LEU A 46 -13.34 4.77 10.85
CA LEU A 46 -12.49 3.59 10.71
C LEU A 46 -13.21 2.48 9.91
N PRO A 47 -12.46 1.52 9.34
CA PRO A 47 -13.04 0.39 8.63
C PRO A 47 -14.07 -0.37 9.47
N LEU A 48 -15.19 -0.73 8.84
CA LEU A 48 -16.27 -1.48 9.51
C LEU A 48 -15.94 -2.97 9.65
N LYS A 49 -15.13 -3.51 8.73
CA LYS A 49 -14.74 -4.93 8.71
C LYS A 49 -13.26 -5.06 9.06
N PRO A 50 -12.86 -6.19 9.69
CA PRO A 50 -11.45 -6.51 9.87
C PRO A 50 -10.72 -6.54 8.53
N SER A 51 -9.48 -6.06 8.51
CA SER A 51 -8.63 -6.16 7.33
C SER A 51 -8.26 -7.61 7.02
N ILE A 52 -8.04 -7.91 5.75
CA ILE A 52 -7.72 -9.24 5.26
C ILE A 52 -6.38 -9.21 4.55
N LEU A 53 -5.45 -10.09 4.95
CA LEU A 53 -4.16 -10.24 4.30
C LEU A 53 -4.25 -11.36 3.25
N LEU A 54 -3.87 -11.05 2.00
CA LEU A 54 -3.97 -11.95 0.85
C LEU A 54 -2.67 -11.92 0.04
N LYS A 55 -2.47 -12.95 -0.81
CA LYS A 55 -1.51 -12.89 -1.92
C LYS A 55 -2.21 -12.44 -3.19
N ALA A 56 -1.64 -11.45 -3.87
CA ALA A 56 -2.08 -11.00 -5.20
C ALA A 56 -1.00 -11.31 -6.23
N ASN A 57 -1.42 -11.74 -7.43
CA ASN A 57 -0.52 -12.09 -8.52
C ASN A 57 0.04 -10.85 -9.23
N TYR A 58 0.73 -10.01 -8.46
CA TYR A 58 1.38 -8.79 -8.92
C TYR A 58 2.81 -8.75 -8.40
N GLU A 59 3.75 -8.40 -9.25
CA GLU A 59 5.15 -8.25 -8.87
C GLU A 59 5.32 -6.92 -8.11
N LEU A 60 5.79 -7.00 -6.86
CA LEU A 60 6.16 -5.84 -6.06
C LEU A 60 7.62 -5.46 -6.34
N PHE A 61 7.87 -4.16 -6.46
CA PHE A 61 9.20 -3.60 -6.62
C PHE A 61 9.33 -2.30 -5.83
N PHE A 62 10.57 -1.91 -5.55
CA PHE A 62 10.89 -0.63 -4.92
C PHE A 62 11.49 0.31 -5.94
N SER A 63 10.99 1.54 -5.97
CA SER A 63 11.45 2.58 -6.90
C SER A 63 11.24 3.96 -6.29
N LYS A 64 11.69 4.99 -7.00
CA LYS A 64 11.58 6.41 -6.62
C LYS A 64 12.21 6.71 -5.25
N TRP A 65 12.76 7.88 -5.09
CA TRP A 65 13.36 8.30 -3.82
C TRP A 65 12.34 9.05 -2.96
N SER A 66 12.06 8.54 -1.79
CA SER A 66 11.23 9.21 -0.80
C SER A 66 12.08 9.85 0.29
N GLU A 67 12.07 11.16 0.38
CA GLU A 67 12.73 11.91 1.46
C GLU A 67 12.22 11.48 2.85
N ARG A 68 10.92 11.22 2.94
CA ARG A 68 10.29 10.73 4.17
C ARG A 68 10.91 9.43 4.68
N TRP A 69 11.25 8.54 3.76
CA TRP A 69 11.72 7.19 4.10
C TRP A 69 13.23 7.02 3.92
N GLY A 70 13.91 7.97 3.25
CA GLY A 70 15.33 7.89 2.96
C GLY A 70 15.68 6.72 2.03
N GLY A 71 14.84 6.45 1.04
CA GLY A 71 15.03 5.35 0.10
C GLY A 71 13.83 5.08 -0.79
N GLY A 72 13.90 3.98 -1.55
CA GLY A 72 12.82 3.53 -2.44
C GLY A 72 11.55 3.16 -1.68
N VAL A 73 10.40 3.38 -2.32
CA VAL A 73 9.09 2.96 -1.82
C VAL A 73 8.46 1.90 -2.73
N ALA A 74 7.48 1.18 -2.18
CA ALA A 74 6.85 0.05 -2.85
C ALA A 74 5.88 0.49 -3.95
N PHE A 75 5.94 -0.22 -5.07
CA PHE A 75 4.98 -0.22 -6.17
C PHE A 75 4.70 -1.67 -6.59
N ILE A 76 3.59 -1.89 -7.30
CA ILE A 76 3.34 -3.15 -8.01
C ILE A 76 3.31 -2.89 -9.51
N LYS A 77 3.73 -3.86 -10.32
CA LYS A 77 3.59 -3.76 -11.77
C LYS A 77 2.11 -3.81 -12.15
N PRO A 78 1.65 -3.00 -13.14
CA PRO A 78 0.22 -2.85 -13.42
C PRO A 78 -0.43 -4.09 -14.05
N ASN A 79 0.36 -5.04 -14.54
CA ASN A 79 -0.15 -6.29 -15.12
C ASN A 79 0.06 -7.46 -14.15
N PRO A 80 -0.91 -8.37 -14.02
CA PRO A 80 -0.74 -9.58 -13.23
C PRO A 80 0.51 -10.36 -13.60
N ARG A 81 1.31 -10.74 -12.62
CA ARG A 81 2.60 -11.38 -12.81
C ARG A 81 3.04 -12.13 -11.54
N THR A 82 3.80 -13.19 -11.71
CA THR A 82 4.53 -13.83 -10.62
C THR A 82 5.95 -13.25 -10.51
N PRO A 83 6.55 -13.18 -9.30
CA PRO A 83 6.03 -13.65 -8.02
C PRO A 83 4.89 -12.81 -7.47
N SER A 84 4.01 -13.47 -6.66
CA SER A 84 2.90 -12.80 -5.98
C SER A 84 3.39 -11.92 -4.83
N CYS A 85 2.73 -10.78 -4.61
CA CYS A 85 2.97 -9.93 -3.44
C CYS A 85 1.89 -10.11 -2.36
N TRP A 86 2.25 -9.79 -1.13
CA TRP A 86 1.29 -9.64 -0.04
C TRP A 86 0.57 -8.31 -0.13
N ILE A 87 -0.77 -8.35 -0.07
CA ILE A 87 -1.63 -7.18 0.02
C ILE A 87 -2.48 -7.26 1.29
N ARG A 88 -2.74 -6.12 1.92
CA ARG A 88 -3.71 -6.02 3.01
C ARG A 88 -4.90 -5.20 2.53
N CYS A 89 -6.07 -5.83 2.52
CA CYS A 89 -7.32 -5.23 2.09
C CYS A 89 -8.03 -4.56 3.27
N TRP A 90 -8.34 -3.29 3.12
CA TRP A 90 -9.04 -2.44 4.09
C TRP A 90 -10.43 -2.12 3.56
N ASP A 91 -11.47 -2.38 4.35
CA ASP A 91 -12.86 -2.05 4.00
C ASP A 91 -13.08 -0.53 4.17
N VAL A 92 -13.13 0.19 3.06
CA VAL A 92 -13.27 1.65 3.04
C VAL A 92 -14.42 2.07 2.13
N THR A 93 -14.91 3.31 2.27
CA THR A 93 -15.83 3.89 1.30
C THR A 93 -15.10 4.28 0.01
N GLU A 94 -15.81 4.39 -1.11
CA GLU A 94 -15.23 4.92 -2.36
C GLU A 94 -14.61 6.30 -2.13
N GLU A 95 -15.27 7.17 -1.36
CA GLU A 95 -14.75 8.49 -1.00
C GLU A 95 -13.43 8.40 -0.23
N GLN A 96 -13.36 7.54 0.79
CA GLN A 96 -12.13 7.32 1.54
C GLN A 96 -11.00 6.80 0.65
N PHE A 97 -11.29 5.86 -0.27
CA PHE A 97 -10.30 5.36 -1.23
C PHE A 97 -9.71 6.49 -2.09
N LEU A 98 -10.56 7.38 -2.61
CA LEU A 98 -10.13 8.53 -3.41
C LEU A 98 -9.31 9.53 -2.58
N ASP A 99 -9.68 9.75 -1.33
CA ASP A 99 -8.94 10.62 -0.42
C ASP A 99 -7.57 10.04 -0.04
N ILE A 100 -7.45 8.70 0.09
CA ILE A 100 -6.17 8.02 0.28
C ILE A 100 -5.31 8.20 -0.98
N ALA A 101 -5.87 7.96 -2.17
CA ALA A 101 -5.16 8.14 -3.43
C ALA A 101 -4.65 9.59 -3.62
N ALA A 102 -5.45 10.58 -3.23
CA ALA A 102 -5.04 11.98 -3.23
C ALA A 102 -3.84 12.22 -2.30
N GLN A 103 -3.92 11.75 -1.05
CA GLN A 103 -2.83 11.90 -0.08
C GLN A 103 -1.53 11.22 -0.50
N GLU A 104 -1.59 10.05 -1.14
CA GLU A 104 -0.41 9.35 -1.69
C GLU A 104 0.24 10.15 -2.84
N ASN A 105 -0.54 10.94 -3.56
CA ASN A 105 -0.06 11.83 -4.61
C ASN A 105 0.18 13.28 -4.11
N GLN A 106 0.25 13.48 -2.78
CA GLN A 106 0.49 14.78 -2.14
C GLN A 106 -0.57 15.85 -2.49
N LEU A 107 -1.77 15.40 -2.83
CA LEU A 107 -2.94 16.25 -3.10
C LEU A 107 -3.84 16.30 -1.85
N PRO A 108 -4.57 17.38 -1.65
CA PRO A 108 -5.60 17.43 -0.62
C PRO A 108 -6.72 16.39 -0.87
N PRO A 109 -7.35 15.83 0.19
CA PRO A 109 -8.55 15.03 0.06
C PRO A 109 -9.62 15.73 -0.79
N GLY A 110 -10.34 14.96 -1.61
CA GLY A 110 -11.35 15.46 -2.55
C GLY A 110 -10.82 15.96 -3.90
N HIS A 111 -9.50 15.95 -4.13
CA HIS A 111 -8.91 16.39 -5.42
C HIS A 111 -8.85 15.29 -6.48
N ILE A 112 -8.99 14.03 -6.10
CA ILE A 112 -9.11 12.92 -7.05
C ILE A 112 -10.58 12.51 -7.13
N ASN A 113 -11.06 12.40 -8.35
CA ASN A 113 -12.42 11.92 -8.66
C ASN A 113 -12.34 10.95 -9.83
N ILE A 114 -12.75 9.71 -9.63
CA ILE A 114 -12.87 8.68 -10.65
C ILE A 114 -14.19 7.96 -10.50
N ASP A 115 -14.72 7.47 -11.59
CA ASP A 115 -15.84 6.55 -11.60
C ASP A 115 -15.34 5.13 -11.31
N VAL A 116 -15.67 4.62 -10.11
CA VAL A 116 -15.27 3.27 -9.69
C VAL A 116 -15.91 2.20 -10.56
N GLN A 117 -17.12 2.41 -11.09
CA GLN A 117 -17.74 1.45 -12.00
C GLN A 117 -16.95 1.35 -13.31
N LYS A 118 -16.58 2.48 -13.88
CA LYS A 118 -15.71 2.54 -15.05
C LYS A 118 -14.36 1.87 -14.79
N LEU A 119 -13.74 2.10 -13.63
CA LEU A 119 -12.51 1.42 -13.22
C LEU A 119 -12.67 -0.10 -13.18
N VAL A 120 -13.79 -0.61 -12.67
CA VAL A 120 -14.08 -2.06 -12.64
C VAL A 120 -14.22 -2.63 -14.06
N GLU A 121 -14.82 -1.88 -14.99
CA GLU A 121 -14.99 -2.27 -16.40
C GLU A 121 -13.65 -2.25 -17.16
N GLU A 122 -12.90 -1.15 -17.05
CA GLU A 122 -11.63 -0.94 -17.77
C GLU A 122 -10.43 -1.62 -17.12
N LYS A 123 -10.57 -2.08 -15.86
CA LYS A 123 -9.54 -2.72 -15.01
C LYS A 123 -8.43 -1.79 -14.55
N ARG A 124 -8.24 -0.65 -15.17
CA ARG A 124 -7.27 0.37 -14.78
C ARG A 124 -7.67 1.75 -15.28
N LEU A 125 -7.25 2.79 -14.54
CA LEU A 125 -7.41 4.19 -14.93
C LEU A 125 -6.13 4.96 -14.58
N ASP A 126 -5.74 5.89 -15.47
CA ASP A 126 -4.65 6.83 -15.22
C ASP A 126 -5.21 8.09 -14.53
N LEU A 127 -4.61 8.49 -13.41
CA LEU A 127 -4.93 9.73 -12.70
C LEU A 127 -4.21 10.95 -13.30
N GLY A 128 -3.26 10.73 -14.22
CA GLY A 128 -2.52 11.79 -14.91
C GLY A 128 -1.55 12.57 -14.00
N THR A 129 -1.38 12.22 -12.74
CA THR A 129 -0.56 12.98 -11.79
C THR A 129 0.02 12.12 -10.68
N GLY A 130 1.15 12.57 -10.15
CA GLY A 130 1.80 12.00 -8.97
C GLY A 130 2.58 10.72 -9.24
N TRP A 131 3.05 10.11 -8.16
CA TRP A 131 3.79 8.85 -8.21
C TRP A 131 2.88 7.63 -8.33
N TYR A 132 1.72 7.68 -7.68
CA TYR A 132 0.69 6.65 -7.71
C TYR A 132 -0.40 7.05 -8.70
N ASN A 133 0.02 7.25 -9.95
CA ASN A 133 -0.82 7.81 -11.02
C ASN A 133 -1.71 6.78 -11.71
N GLU A 134 -1.60 5.50 -11.41
CA GLU A 134 -2.43 4.46 -12.00
C GLU A 134 -3.24 3.74 -10.93
N VAL A 135 -4.55 3.67 -11.11
CA VAL A 135 -5.47 2.91 -10.24
C VAL A 135 -5.80 1.60 -10.92
N LEU A 136 -5.77 0.51 -10.15
CA LEU A 136 -5.99 -0.86 -10.63
C LEU A 136 -7.18 -1.49 -9.91
N TYR A 137 -7.97 -2.24 -10.68
CA TYR A 137 -8.91 -3.22 -10.16
C TYR A 137 -8.25 -4.60 -10.13
N LEU A 138 -8.15 -5.20 -8.95
CA LEU A 138 -7.46 -6.48 -8.71
C LEU A 138 -8.40 -7.69 -8.69
N GLY A 139 -9.71 -7.48 -8.80
CA GLY A 139 -10.74 -8.50 -8.65
C GLY A 139 -11.73 -8.15 -7.55
N GLU A 140 -12.42 -9.15 -7.02
CA GLU A 140 -13.46 -8.97 -6.00
C GLU A 140 -13.19 -9.84 -4.76
N LEU A 141 -13.64 -9.34 -3.63
CA LEU A 141 -13.67 -10.06 -2.37
C LEU A 141 -15.03 -9.80 -1.70
N ASN A 142 -15.81 -10.85 -1.47
CA ASN A 142 -17.16 -10.75 -0.90
C ASN A 142 -18.06 -9.77 -1.67
N SER A 143 -18.05 -9.83 -3.00
CA SER A 143 -18.82 -8.97 -3.91
C SER A 143 -18.50 -7.47 -3.79
N GLN A 144 -17.34 -7.11 -3.25
CA GLN A 144 -16.82 -5.75 -3.25
C GLN A 144 -15.54 -5.70 -4.08
N PRO A 145 -15.33 -4.66 -4.92
CA PRO A 145 -14.13 -4.53 -5.72
C PRO A 145 -12.89 -4.32 -4.85
N ILE A 146 -11.79 -4.98 -5.23
CA ILE A 146 -10.47 -4.76 -4.66
C ILE A 146 -9.75 -3.75 -5.55
N LEU A 147 -9.43 -2.60 -4.99
CA LEU A 147 -8.78 -1.49 -5.69
C LEU A 147 -7.43 -1.17 -5.06
N THR A 148 -6.49 -0.75 -5.88
CA THR A 148 -5.21 -0.21 -5.44
C THR A 148 -4.72 0.85 -6.42
N PHE A 149 -3.63 1.52 -6.08
CA PHE A 149 -2.96 2.45 -6.98
C PHE A 149 -1.48 2.13 -7.04
N THR A 150 -0.86 2.37 -8.18
CA THR A 150 0.55 2.14 -8.46
C THR A 150 1.11 3.19 -9.41
N THR A 151 2.27 2.96 -9.98
CA THR A 151 2.88 3.83 -10.98
C THR A 151 2.82 3.21 -12.37
N SER A 152 2.54 4.02 -13.38
CA SER A 152 2.73 3.64 -14.80
C SER A 152 4.21 3.70 -15.22
N SER A 153 5.05 4.45 -14.46
CA SER A 153 6.49 4.55 -14.70
C SER A 153 7.22 3.39 -14.05
N LEU A 154 7.88 2.58 -14.84
CA LEU A 154 8.66 1.42 -14.39
C LEU A 154 10.18 1.73 -14.36
N ASP A 155 10.55 3.00 -14.17
CA ASP A 155 11.92 3.48 -14.20
C ASP A 155 12.73 2.98 -13.00
N GLY A 156 13.66 2.09 -13.27
CA GLY A 156 14.70 1.65 -12.33
C GLY A 156 14.17 1.08 -11.02
N HIS A 157 15.08 0.50 -10.26
CA HIS A 157 14.81 0.05 -8.90
C HIS A 157 15.60 0.91 -7.93
N MET A 158 15.06 1.12 -6.73
CA MET A 158 15.67 1.92 -5.67
C MET A 158 15.66 1.14 -4.37
N LYS A 159 16.83 1.04 -3.73
CA LYS A 159 16.97 0.38 -2.42
C LYS A 159 16.02 1.04 -1.39
N PRO A 160 15.11 0.27 -0.74
CA PRO A 160 14.34 0.80 0.37
C PRO A 160 15.23 0.95 1.61
N SER A 161 14.91 1.91 2.49
CA SER A 161 15.61 2.05 3.77
C SER A 161 15.18 0.98 4.78
N ALA A 162 16.00 0.77 5.81
CA ALA A 162 15.65 -0.10 6.94
C ALA A 162 14.37 0.37 7.64
N ALA A 163 14.19 1.69 7.79
CA ALA A 163 13.01 2.27 8.41
C ALA A 163 11.73 1.93 7.61
N TYR A 164 11.77 2.03 6.28
CA TYR A 164 10.64 1.66 5.43
C TYR A 164 10.34 0.16 5.50
N LEU A 165 11.38 -0.69 5.41
CA LEU A 165 11.23 -2.14 5.52
C LEU A 165 10.66 -2.55 6.89
N SER A 166 11.09 -1.92 7.98
CA SER A 166 10.55 -2.21 9.32
C SER A 166 9.04 -1.98 9.38
N VAL A 167 8.52 -0.91 8.78
CA VAL A 167 7.08 -0.65 8.75
C VAL A 167 6.32 -1.71 7.93
N LEU A 168 6.88 -2.11 6.79
CA LEU A 168 6.32 -3.15 5.93
C LEU A 168 6.32 -4.52 6.62
N ILE A 169 7.44 -4.89 7.25
CA ILE A 169 7.60 -6.12 8.04
C ILE A 169 6.64 -6.13 9.23
N ALA A 170 6.50 -5.02 9.96
CA ALA A 170 5.55 -4.91 11.06
C ALA A 170 4.12 -5.17 10.61
N GLY A 171 3.71 -4.60 9.46
CA GLY A 171 2.39 -4.85 8.88
C GLY A 171 2.17 -6.31 8.47
N LEU A 172 3.20 -7.01 7.96
CA LEU A 172 3.14 -8.45 7.68
C LEU A 172 3.00 -9.24 8.98
N LYS A 173 3.85 -9.00 9.99
CA LYS A 173 3.82 -9.69 11.30
C LYS A 173 2.50 -9.46 12.05
N GLU A 174 1.84 -8.32 11.86
CA GLU A 174 0.58 -7.98 12.54
C GLU A 174 -0.59 -8.88 12.13
N ARG A 175 -0.61 -9.39 10.91
CA ARG A 175 -1.77 -10.12 10.34
C ARG A 175 -1.42 -11.45 9.68
N SER A 176 -0.19 -11.89 9.76
CA SER A 176 0.21 -13.20 9.24
C SER A 176 0.84 -14.07 10.31
N SER A 177 0.82 -15.38 10.06
CA SER A 177 1.60 -16.36 10.80
C SER A 177 2.96 -16.63 10.14
N LEU A 178 3.41 -15.75 9.24
CA LEU A 178 4.68 -15.90 8.55
C LEU A 178 5.84 -15.88 9.55
N SER A 179 6.68 -16.89 9.47
CA SER A 179 7.95 -16.94 10.19
C SER A 179 8.90 -15.87 9.65
N GLU A 180 9.89 -15.50 10.44
CA GLU A 180 10.94 -14.56 10.00
C GLU A 180 11.69 -15.07 8.75
N THR A 181 11.86 -16.39 8.64
CA THR A 181 12.48 -17.03 7.47
C THR A 181 11.62 -16.86 6.22
N GLU A 182 10.29 -16.99 6.32
CA GLU A 182 9.38 -16.77 5.20
C GLU A 182 9.34 -15.31 4.77
N ILE A 183 9.32 -14.38 5.74
CA ILE A 183 9.40 -12.94 5.46
C ILE A 183 10.75 -12.62 4.79
N GLN A 184 11.86 -13.18 5.29
CA GLN A 184 13.18 -12.96 4.70
C GLN A 184 13.24 -13.48 3.25
N LYS A 185 12.72 -14.68 2.99
CA LYS A 185 12.66 -15.26 1.64
C LYS A 185 11.83 -14.38 0.72
N TYR A 186 10.66 -13.94 1.16
CA TYR A 186 9.79 -13.06 0.38
C TYR A 186 10.48 -11.75 0.02
N LEU A 187 11.08 -11.07 0.99
CA LEU A 187 11.73 -9.77 0.75
C LEU A 187 12.96 -9.91 -0.17
N ALA A 188 13.77 -10.97 0.00
CA ALA A 188 15.00 -11.15 -0.77
C ALA A 188 14.78 -11.30 -2.29
N GLU A 189 13.57 -11.70 -2.71
CA GLU A 189 13.20 -11.87 -4.12
C GLU A 189 12.70 -10.57 -4.77
N LEU A 190 12.45 -9.51 -3.98
CA LEU A 190 11.86 -8.28 -4.50
C LEU A 190 12.90 -7.39 -5.19
N ALA A 191 12.51 -6.82 -6.32
CA ALA A 191 13.33 -5.87 -7.06
C ALA A 191 13.53 -4.57 -6.26
N GLY A 192 14.78 -4.13 -6.11
CA GLY A 192 15.20 -3.07 -5.20
C GLY A 192 15.72 -3.60 -3.84
N ILE A 193 15.52 -4.89 -3.56
CA ILE A 193 16.15 -5.59 -2.42
C ILE A 193 17.21 -6.57 -2.94
N GLN A 194 16.87 -7.32 -3.98
CA GLN A 194 17.79 -8.27 -4.60
C GLN A 194 19.08 -7.56 -5.07
N GLY A 195 20.24 -8.02 -4.57
CA GLY A 195 21.54 -7.41 -4.85
C GLY A 195 21.87 -6.13 -4.06
N GLU A 196 20.90 -5.51 -3.42
CA GLU A 196 21.06 -4.27 -2.63
C GLU A 196 21.12 -4.53 -1.12
N TRP A 197 20.47 -5.58 -0.66
CA TRP A 197 20.44 -6.02 0.74
C TRP A 197 21.08 -7.40 0.86
N THR A 198 22.00 -7.55 1.79
CA THR A 198 22.54 -8.85 2.16
C THR A 198 21.55 -9.61 3.05
N LYS A 199 21.67 -10.96 3.05
CA LYS A 199 20.84 -11.79 3.94
C LYS A 199 21.00 -11.42 5.42
N PRO A 200 22.22 -11.19 5.97
CA PRO A 200 22.39 -10.75 7.36
C PRO A 200 21.70 -9.42 7.68
N GLU A 201 21.77 -8.43 6.78
CA GLU A 201 21.09 -7.14 6.96
C GLU A 201 19.57 -7.31 7.02
N LEU A 202 18.97 -8.08 6.11
CA LEU A 202 17.54 -8.39 6.13
C LEU A 202 17.13 -9.11 7.43
N CYS A 203 17.87 -10.14 7.82
CA CYS A 203 17.62 -10.87 9.07
C CYS A 203 17.67 -9.93 10.29
N LYS A 204 18.63 -9.00 10.33
CA LYS A 204 18.74 -8.01 11.40
C LYS A 204 17.51 -7.11 11.46
N VAL A 205 17.06 -6.55 10.34
CA VAL A 205 15.87 -5.69 10.31
C VAL A 205 14.62 -6.48 10.72
N ILE A 206 14.46 -7.73 10.25
CA ILE A 206 13.30 -8.57 10.56
C ILE A 206 13.26 -8.92 12.06
N SER A 207 14.38 -9.32 12.66
CA SER A 207 14.44 -9.67 14.09
C SER A 207 14.25 -8.47 15.03
N GLN A 208 14.68 -7.28 14.60
CA GLN A 208 14.50 -6.04 15.35
C GLN A 208 13.09 -5.44 15.20
N THR A 209 12.32 -5.88 14.21
CA THR A 209 10.96 -5.39 13.99
C THR A 209 9.97 -6.23 14.80
N VAL A 210 9.40 -5.61 15.83
CA VAL A 210 8.34 -6.20 16.66
C VAL A 210 6.98 -5.95 15.98
N ALA A 211 6.08 -6.96 16.03
CA ALA A 211 4.68 -6.73 15.72
C ALA A 211 4.08 -5.77 16.76
N PRO A 212 3.24 -4.81 16.38
CA PRO A 212 2.61 -3.88 17.30
C PRO A 212 1.62 -4.57 18.22
#